data_528660ad7bdaa3ca33e482b57f588bda
#
_entry.id   528660ad7bdaa3ca33e482b57f588bda
#
_cell.length_a   1.000
_cell.length_b   1.000
_cell.length_c   1.000
_cell.angle_alpha   90.00
_cell.angle_beta   90.00
_cell.angle_gamma   90.00
#
_symmetry.space_group_name_H-M   'P 1'
#
loop_
_entity.id
_entity.type
_entity.pdbx_description
1 polymer ?
#
loop_
_entity_poly.entity_id
_entity_poly.type
_entity_poly.pdbx_seq_one_letter_code
_entity_poly.pdbx_strand_id
1 'polypeptide(L)'
;MKHSKLYCIVIIGILFGLSFPSFLCAQNIMGTWHGKLVLPNGALIIVFHINQTEQGDYMATLDSPDQGVTNIKTGTTSFQDSTLIVEIPIISASFKGKLNTDNTIIGTFTQGLPFPLNLQKGEIYHRPQEPRPPFTYHTEEVSIKNEQDGITLAGTLTLPQKGNQFPAVILVTGSGPQNRDEEVKGHKPFLVIADYLTRNGIAVLRCDDRGVASSKGNFANATNEDFAKDAEAALNYLRSRKEIDTQKIGIIGHSCGGTVAFITAAKDPSVAFIVSLAGAGVRGDSIMLKQLELIYQSTGKPDSVWQKKKPIYRHQYSTVLQQTDKTIEALQKELYADAIQILSPEELQNLNVMQQLPAQLSAATSPWYLHFMRYDPTEDLNKIKCPVLAINGDKDVQVDGVMNLNAIQQGIQKNGNKNVTVKIYPGLNHFFQTCRICNQLEYGDLEETISPEVLKDITEWILGKTTFHTFP
;
A
#
# COMPACT_ATOMS: atom_id res chain seq x y z
N MET A 1 -38.71 26.93 91.65
CA MET A 1 -40.16 26.78 91.32
C MET A 1 -40.29 26.72 89.82
N LYS A 2 -41.03 25.78 89.35
CA LYS A 2 -41.49 25.37 88.00
C LYS A 2 -40.68 24.31 87.31
N HIS A 3 -41.26 23.14 87.40
CA HIS A 3 -40.91 21.96 86.65
C HIS A 3 -41.30 22.09 85.19
N SER A 4 -40.47 21.63 84.25
CA SER A 4 -40.93 21.30 82.93
C SER A 4 -40.44 19.86 82.59
N LYS A 5 -41.41 19.07 82.28
CA LYS A 5 -41.29 17.65 82.00
C LYS A 5 -40.70 17.47 80.60
N LEU A 6 -39.65 16.63 80.52
CA LEU A 6 -39.05 16.21 79.27
C LEU A 6 -39.79 14.98 78.70
N TYR A 7 -40.42 15.11 77.57
CA TYR A 7 -41.01 13.98 76.84
C TYR A 7 -40.01 13.37 75.96
N CYS A 8 -39.65 12.11 76.20
CA CYS A 8 -38.92 11.26 75.27
C CYS A 8 -39.84 10.85 74.13
N ILE A 9 -39.55 11.29 72.91
CA ILE A 9 -40.11 10.74 71.68
C ILE A 9 -39.19 9.74 71.15
N VAL A 10 -39.62 8.46 71.18
CA VAL A 10 -38.92 7.32 70.49
C VAL A 10 -39.31 7.39 69.04
N ILE A 11 -38.39 7.78 68.18
CA ILE A 11 -38.54 7.66 66.71
C ILE A 11 -38.04 6.30 66.29
N ILE A 12 -38.95 5.40 65.90
CA ILE A 12 -38.65 4.14 65.22
C ILE A 12 -38.24 4.48 63.78
N GLY A 13 -36.95 4.44 63.50
CA GLY A 13 -36.44 4.58 62.16
C GLY A 13 -36.65 3.30 61.33
N ILE A 14 -37.58 3.35 60.38
CA ILE A 14 -37.72 2.33 59.35
C ILE A 14 -36.58 2.48 58.35
N LEU A 15 -35.60 1.57 58.40
CA LEU A 15 -34.57 1.42 57.38
C LEU A 15 -35.23 0.89 56.09
N PHE A 16 -35.59 1.79 55.17
CA PHE A 16 -35.85 1.43 53.80
C PHE A 16 -34.49 1.19 53.10
N GLY A 17 -34.17 -0.09 52.93
CA GLY A 17 -33.05 -0.51 52.08
C GLY A 17 -33.31 -0.09 50.64
N LEU A 18 -32.73 1.03 50.24
CA LEU A 18 -32.60 1.41 48.82
C LEU A 18 -31.61 0.46 48.16
N SER A 19 -32.11 -0.65 47.61
CA SER A 19 -31.39 -1.43 46.62
C SER A 19 -31.22 -0.55 45.39
N PHE A 20 -30.08 0.10 45.25
CA PHE A 20 -29.67 0.66 43.95
C PHE A 20 -29.51 -0.52 42.98
N PRO A 21 -30.25 -0.57 41.85
CA PRO A 21 -29.95 -1.53 40.84
C PRO A 21 -28.55 -1.15 40.34
N SER A 22 -27.58 -2.04 40.54
CA SER A 22 -26.30 -1.99 39.86
C SER A 22 -26.63 -2.05 38.39
N PHE A 23 -26.57 -0.90 37.69
CA PHE A 23 -26.53 -0.91 36.26
C PHE A 23 -25.25 -1.66 35.88
N LEU A 24 -25.37 -2.94 35.60
CA LEU A 24 -24.35 -3.65 34.83
C LEU A 24 -24.26 -2.89 33.51
N CYS A 25 -23.23 -2.08 33.37
CA CYS A 25 -22.88 -1.51 32.09
C CYS A 25 -22.61 -2.71 31.20
N ALA A 26 -23.52 -3.01 30.27
CA ALA A 26 -23.35 -4.12 29.34
C ALA A 26 -22.03 -3.89 28.59
N GLN A 27 -21.09 -4.78 28.78
CA GLN A 27 -19.79 -4.70 28.09
C GLN A 27 -20.03 -4.76 26.59
N ASN A 28 -19.74 -3.68 25.89
CA ASN A 28 -19.95 -3.57 24.44
C ASN A 28 -18.76 -4.15 23.69
N ILE A 29 -18.98 -5.35 23.10
CA ILE A 29 -17.99 -6.07 22.30
C ILE A 29 -17.96 -5.57 20.84
N MET A 30 -18.96 -4.82 20.39
CA MET A 30 -19.03 -4.33 19.00
C MET A 30 -17.88 -3.37 18.68
N GLY A 31 -17.48 -3.40 17.42
CA GLY A 31 -16.40 -2.56 16.87
C GLY A 31 -15.20 -3.37 16.38
N THR A 32 -14.13 -2.68 16.12
CA THR A 32 -12.87 -3.27 15.65
C THR A 32 -11.99 -3.67 16.81
N TRP A 33 -11.45 -4.88 16.71
CA TRP A 33 -10.52 -5.46 17.69
C TRP A 33 -9.29 -5.99 16.96
N HIS A 34 -8.12 -5.64 17.38
CA HIS A 34 -6.88 -6.04 16.73
C HIS A 34 -5.82 -6.56 17.70
N GLY A 35 -4.97 -7.44 17.21
CA GLY A 35 -3.87 -7.98 17.99
C GLY A 35 -2.78 -8.59 17.11
N LYS A 36 -1.61 -8.75 17.70
CA LYS A 36 -0.43 -9.33 17.04
C LYS A 36 -0.34 -10.81 17.39
N LEU A 37 -0.55 -11.68 16.39
CA LEU A 37 -0.39 -13.12 16.47
C LEU A 37 1.08 -13.45 16.22
N VAL A 38 1.80 -13.86 17.24
CA VAL A 38 3.22 -14.24 17.14
C VAL A 38 3.34 -15.71 16.75
N LEU A 39 3.96 -15.96 15.62
CA LEU A 39 4.21 -17.29 15.06
C LEU A 39 5.72 -17.59 15.11
N PRO A 40 6.16 -18.87 15.02
CA PRO A 40 7.58 -19.23 15.04
C PRO A 40 8.43 -18.50 13.99
N ASN A 41 7.83 -18.14 12.84
CA ASN A 41 8.52 -17.53 11.69
C ASN A 41 8.14 -16.08 11.45
N GLY A 42 7.57 -15.38 12.44
CA GLY A 42 7.17 -13.98 12.30
C GLY A 42 5.93 -13.65 13.12
N ALA A 43 5.27 -12.57 12.76
CA ALA A 43 4.02 -12.19 13.41
C ALA A 43 3.04 -11.68 12.36
N LEU A 44 1.75 -11.85 12.62
CA LEU A 44 0.65 -11.36 11.80
C LEU A 44 -0.24 -10.45 12.63
N ILE A 45 -0.72 -9.39 12.05
CA ILE A 45 -1.82 -8.60 12.61
C ILE A 45 -3.13 -9.31 12.27
N ILE A 46 -3.94 -9.58 13.30
CA ILE A 46 -5.29 -10.12 13.18
C ILE A 46 -6.27 -9.06 13.63
N VAL A 47 -7.31 -8.84 12.83
CA VAL A 47 -8.37 -7.88 13.11
C VAL A 47 -9.71 -8.57 13.04
N PHE A 48 -10.54 -8.35 14.07
CA PHE A 48 -11.95 -8.72 14.05
C PHE A 48 -12.81 -7.46 14.00
N HIS A 49 -13.73 -7.39 13.03
CA HIS A 49 -14.80 -6.40 12.99
C HIS A 49 -16.07 -7.07 13.50
N ILE A 50 -16.49 -6.73 14.72
CA ILE A 50 -17.63 -7.35 15.39
C ILE A 50 -18.84 -6.41 15.30
N ASN A 51 -19.92 -6.93 14.74
CA ASN A 51 -21.20 -6.24 14.59
C ASN A 51 -22.32 -7.08 15.20
N GLN A 52 -23.49 -6.51 15.33
CA GLN A 52 -24.70 -7.19 15.80
C GLN A 52 -25.78 -7.12 14.71
N THR A 53 -26.48 -8.23 14.49
CA THR A 53 -27.62 -8.28 13.57
C THR A 53 -28.85 -7.59 14.18
N GLU A 54 -29.87 -7.35 13.39
CA GLU A 54 -31.16 -6.83 13.89
C GLU A 54 -31.83 -7.77 14.89
N GLN A 55 -31.53 -9.08 14.83
CA GLN A 55 -32.02 -10.08 15.75
C GLN A 55 -31.24 -10.15 17.07
N GLY A 56 -30.11 -9.42 17.16
CA GLY A 56 -29.28 -9.36 18.35
C GLY A 56 -28.11 -10.38 18.34
N ASP A 57 -27.94 -11.18 17.28
CA ASP A 57 -26.84 -12.11 17.15
C ASP A 57 -25.55 -11.39 16.75
N TYR A 58 -24.40 -11.85 17.27
CA TYR A 58 -23.11 -11.33 16.88
C TYR A 58 -22.63 -11.94 15.57
N MET A 59 -22.04 -11.10 14.73
CA MET A 59 -21.33 -11.49 13.52
C MET A 59 -19.97 -10.81 13.49
N ALA A 60 -18.98 -11.46 12.88
CA ALA A 60 -17.67 -10.87 12.71
C ALA A 60 -17.13 -11.09 11.29
N THR A 61 -16.19 -10.25 10.90
CA THR A 61 -15.25 -10.52 9.81
C THR A 61 -13.84 -10.46 10.34
N LEU A 62 -12.91 -11.13 9.65
CA LEU A 62 -11.51 -11.17 10.00
C LEU A 62 -10.69 -10.59 8.86
N ASP A 63 -9.74 -9.70 9.22
CA ASP A 63 -8.70 -9.23 8.32
C ASP A 63 -7.33 -9.72 8.78
N SER A 64 -6.43 -9.95 7.83
CA SER A 64 -5.00 -10.15 8.04
C SER A 64 -4.22 -9.23 7.11
N PRO A 65 -3.99 -7.97 7.51
CA PRO A 65 -3.36 -6.96 6.66
C PRO A 65 -1.97 -7.34 6.16
N ASP A 66 -1.18 -8.02 6.99
CA ASP A 66 0.15 -8.50 6.63
C ASP A 66 0.16 -9.53 5.49
N GLN A 67 -0.99 -10.18 5.27
CA GLN A 67 -1.21 -11.16 4.21
C GLN A 67 -2.00 -10.58 3.04
N GLY A 68 -2.37 -9.29 3.09
CA GLY A 68 -3.22 -8.65 2.08
C GLY A 68 -4.65 -9.19 2.04
N VAL A 69 -5.12 -9.79 3.13
CA VAL A 69 -6.43 -10.43 3.19
C VAL A 69 -7.37 -9.60 4.04
N THR A 70 -8.53 -9.28 3.49
CA THR A 70 -9.57 -8.51 4.18
C THR A 70 -10.94 -9.17 4.05
N ASN A 71 -11.81 -8.90 5.02
CA ASN A 71 -13.22 -9.24 5.00
C ASN A 71 -13.52 -10.74 4.89
N ILE A 72 -12.65 -11.58 5.50
CA ILE A 72 -12.95 -13.02 5.64
C ILE A 72 -14.19 -13.16 6.51
N LYS A 73 -15.23 -13.76 5.96
CA LYS A 73 -16.45 -14.06 6.70
C LYS A 73 -16.16 -15.14 7.75
N THR A 74 -16.52 -14.85 8.99
CA THR A 74 -16.45 -15.84 10.07
C THR A 74 -17.70 -16.73 10.06
N GLY A 75 -17.63 -17.84 10.77
CA GLY A 75 -18.79 -18.67 11.11
C GLY A 75 -19.52 -18.11 12.33
N THR A 76 -19.80 -18.99 13.31
CA THR A 76 -20.46 -18.59 14.55
C THR A 76 -19.59 -17.60 15.33
N THR A 77 -20.19 -16.48 15.71
CA THR A 77 -19.60 -15.50 16.62
C THR A 77 -20.50 -15.38 17.85
N SER A 78 -19.97 -15.59 19.05
CA SER A 78 -20.74 -15.48 20.29
C SER A 78 -19.97 -14.69 21.36
N PHE A 79 -20.72 -13.97 22.19
CA PHE A 79 -20.18 -13.25 23.33
C PHE A 79 -21.07 -13.48 24.54
N GLN A 80 -20.58 -14.25 25.51
CA GLN A 80 -21.30 -14.59 26.73
C GLN A 80 -20.32 -14.65 27.91
N ASP A 81 -20.73 -14.18 29.08
CA ASP A 81 -19.92 -14.16 30.30
C ASP A 81 -18.51 -13.54 30.08
N SER A 82 -18.47 -12.43 29.37
CA SER A 82 -17.23 -11.73 28.94
C SER A 82 -16.31 -12.57 28.05
N THR A 83 -16.80 -13.67 27.51
CA THR A 83 -16.01 -14.55 26.62
C THR A 83 -16.48 -14.39 25.18
N LEU A 84 -15.56 -13.99 24.31
CA LEU A 84 -15.72 -13.95 22.86
C LEU A 84 -15.24 -15.24 22.24
N ILE A 85 -16.07 -15.85 21.40
CA ILE A 85 -15.70 -16.99 20.55
C ILE A 85 -16.02 -16.61 19.11
N VAL A 86 -15.05 -16.82 18.21
CA VAL A 86 -15.19 -16.60 16.77
C VAL A 86 -14.67 -17.83 16.05
N GLU A 87 -15.54 -18.48 15.28
CA GLU A 87 -15.17 -19.59 14.40
C GLU A 87 -14.85 -19.08 13.00
N ILE A 88 -13.79 -19.58 12.36
CA ILE A 88 -13.34 -19.17 11.04
C ILE A 88 -13.15 -20.40 10.13
N PRO A 89 -14.27 -21.02 9.67
CA PRO A 89 -14.24 -22.33 9.00
C PRO A 89 -13.39 -22.36 7.73
N ILE A 90 -13.38 -21.26 6.97
CA ILE A 90 -12.66 -21.17 5.68
C ILE A 90 -11.14 -21.40 5.79
N ILE A 91 -10.57 -21.12 6.97
CA ILE A 91 -9.15 -21.34 7.26
C ILE A 91 -8.95 -22.39 8.37
N SER A 92 -9.99 -23.09 8.76
CA SER A 92 -9.99 -24.08 9.84
C SER A 92 -9.41 -23.53 11.16
N ALA A 93 -9.81 -22.29 11.50
CA ALA A 93 -9.31 -21.59 12.69
C ALA A 93 -10.45 -21.17 13.62
N SER A 94 -10.09 -20.86 14.86
CA SER A 94 -11.01 -20.25 15.84
C SER A 94 -10.24 -19.31 16.77
N PHE A 95 -10.96 -18.35 17.35
CA PHE A 95 -10.48 -17.49 18.42
C PHE A 95 -11.37 -17.64 19.65
N LYS A 96 -10.77 -17.73 20.82
CA LYS A 96 -11.46 -17.69 22.11
C LYS A 96 -10.71 -16.79 23.07
N GLY A 97 -11.38 -15.76 23.61
CA GLY A 97 -10.73 -14.82 24.52
C GLY A 97 -11.71 -14.19 25.51
N LYS A 98 -11.19 -13.69 26.63
CA LYS A 98 -11.97 -13.06 27.70
C LYS A 98 -11.74 -11.55 27.68
N LEU A 99 -12.85 -10.80 27.64
CA LEU A 99 -12.84 -9.34 27.73
C LEU A 99 -12.56 -8.91 29.17
N ASN A 100 -11.57 -8.03 29.33
CA ASN A 100 -11.18 -7.42 30.58
C ASN A 100 -11.81 -6.01 30.76
N THR A 101 -11.67 -5.48 31.95
CA THR A 101 -12.18 -4.13 32.31
C THR A 101 -11.46 -2.98 31.63
N ASP A 102 -10.25 -3.21 31.11
CA ASP A 102 -9.42 -2.26 30.38
C ASP A 102 -9.68 -2.23 28.86
N ASN A 103 -10.76 -2.87 28.39
CA ASN A 103 -11.07 -3.06 26.97
C ASN A 103 -9.99 -3.83 26.18
N THR A 104 -9.37 -4.81 26.82
CA THR A 104 -8.55 -5.81 26.16
C THR A 104 -9.22 -7.18 26.20
N ILE A 105 -8.96 -8.04 25.18
CA ILE A 105 -9.38 -9.43 25.19
C ILE A 105 -8.13 -10.28 25.22
N ILE A 106 -7.93 -11.02 26.31
CA ILE A 106 -6.85 -12.00 26.41
C ILE A 106 -7.37 -13.32 25.91
N GLY A 107 -6.72 -13.87 24.88
CA GLY A 107 -7.24 -15.06 24.21
C GLY A 107 -6.22 -15.91 23.49
N THR A 108 -6.75 -16.87 22.77
CA THR A 108 -5.99 -17.86 21.99
C THR A 108 -6.61 -17.97 20.60
N PHE A 109 -5.77 -17.84 19.60
CA PHE A 109 -6.08 -18.16 18.22
C PHE A 109 -5.60 -19.57 17.91
N THR A 110 -6.47 -20.42 17.40
CA THR A 110 -6.17 -21.82 17.11
C THR A 110 -6.32 -22.07 15.61
N GLN A 111 -5.23 -22.51 14.97
CA GLN A 111 -5.22 -23.01 13.60
C GLN A 111 -4.27 -24.22 13.56
N GLY A 112 -4.82 -25.39 13.75
CA GLY A 112 -4.04 -26.62 14.03
C GLY A 112 -3.38 -26.58 15.42
N LEU A 113 -2.54 -25.56 15.69
CA LEU A 113 -1.92 -25.31 17.00
C LEU A 113 -2.49 -24.04 17.64
N PRO A 114 -2.52 -23.97 19.00
CA PRO A 114 -2.94 -22.76 19.70
C PRO A 114 -1.80 -21.74 19.83
N PHE A 115 -2.11 -20.48 19.57
CA PHE A 115 -1.19 -19.35 19.73
C PHE A 115 -1.85 -18.27 20.59
N PRO A 116 -1.13 -17.64 21.53
CA PRO A 116 -1.65 -16.51 22.27
C PRO A 116 -1.98 -15.34 21.31
N LEU A 117 -3.16 -14.76 21.47
CA LEU A 117 -3.58 -13.58 20.74
C LEU A 117 -4.36 -12.67 21.68
N ASN A 118 -3.76 -11.55 22.06
CA ASN A 118 -4.42 -10.52 22.84
C ASN A 118 -4.92 -9.43 21.92
N LEU A 119 -6.20 -9.07 22.08
CA LEU A 119 -6.84 -8.06 21.25
C LEU A 119 -7.03 -6.76 22.04
N GLN A 120 -6.82 -5.64 21.37
CA GLN A 120 -7.16 -4.29 21.83
C GLN A 120 -8.30 -3.74 21.00
N LYS A 121 -9.17 -2.95 21.61
CA LYS A 121 -10.28 -2.28 20.92
C LYS A 121 -9.79 -1.01 20.23
N GLY A 122 -10.15 -0.83 18.98
CA GLY A 122 -9.82 0.37 18.19
C GLY A 122 -9.26 0.07 16.82
N GLU A 123 -8.79 1.10 16.14
CA GLU A 123 -8.12 0.96 14.85
C GLU A 123 -6.68 0.47 15.07
N ILE A 124 -6.21 -0.44 14.22
CA ILE A 124 -4.86 -1.03 14.30
C ILE A 124 -3.79 0.00 14.04
N TYR A 125 -4.07 0.87 13.08
CA TYR A 125 -3.14 1.87 12.61
C TYR A 125 -3.73 3.25 12.85
N HIS A 126 -2.99 4.06 13.60
CA HIS A 126 -3.26 5.48 13.62
C HIS A 126 -2.70 6.09 12.32
N ARG A 127 -3.61 6.47 11.39
CA ARG A 127 -3.28 7.08 10.09
C ARG A 127 -3.82 8.50 10.03
N PRO A 128 -3.14 9.46 10.67
CA PRO A 128 -3.67 10.82 10.83
C PRO A 128 -3.81 11.57 9.51
N GLN A 129 -3.09 11.14 8.47
CA GLN A 129 -3.13 11.77 7.15
C GLN A 129 -4.27 11.24 6.27
N GLU A 130 -4.90 10.11 6.62
CA GLU A 130 -6.02 9.61 5.81
C GLU A 130 -7.23 10.53 5.93
N PRO A 131 -7.72 11.07 4.80
CA PRO A 131 -8.86 11.95 4.80
C PRO A 131 -10.14 11.19 5.14
N ARG A 132 -11.01 11.82 5.92
CA ARG A 132 -12.33 11.29 6.32
C ARG A 132 -13.44 12.21 5.87
N PRO A 133 -14.60 11.67 5.45
CA PRO A 133 -15.77 12.51 5.15
C PRO A 133 -16.23 13.34 6.37
N PRO A 134 -16.84 14.52 6.13
CA PRO A 134 -17.17 15.10 4.83
C PRO A 134 -15.96 15.77 4.17
N PHE A 135 -15.76 15.49 2.85
CA PHE A 135 -14.68 16.11 2.09
C PHE A 135 -15.04 17.56 1.70
N THR A 136 -14.01 18.41 1.56
CA THR A 136 -14.15 19.81 1.11
C THR A 136 -14.05 19.96 -0.42
N TYR A 137 -14.12 18.86 -1.14
CA TYR A 137 -14.02 18.76 -2.58
C TYR A 137 -15.04 17.72 -3.09
N HIS A 138 -15.28 17.71 -4.40
CA HIS A 138 -16.18 16.73 -5.01
C HIS A 138 -15.46 15.40 -5.26
N THR A 139 -16.12 14.28 -4.95
CA THR A 139 -15.64 12.93 -5.28
C THR A 139 -16.67 12.20 -6.12
N GLU A 140 -16.22 11.48 -7.14
CA GLU A 140 -17.05 10.78 -8.10
C GLU A 140 -16.44 9.40 -8.40
N GLU A 141 -17.24 8.34 -8.24
CA GLU A 141 -16.88 7.01 -8.73
C GLU A 141 -17.05 6.97 -10.24
N VAL A 142 -16.01 6.51 -10.92
CA VAL A 142 -15.96 6.54 -12.39
C VAL A 142 -15.65 5.17 -12.98
N SER A 143 -16.11 4.97 -14.22
CA SER A 143 -15.86 3.77 -15.00
C SER A 143 -15.19 4.18 -16.31
N ILE A 144 -13.98 3.68 -16.54
CA ILE A 144 -13.12 4.09 -17.64
C ILE A 144 -12.92 2.91 -18.59
N LYS A 145 -13.25 3.12 -19.85
CA LYS A 145 -13.05 2.10 -20.87
C LYS A 145 -11.64 2.16 -21.43
N ASN A 146 -10.92 1.05 -21.37
CA ASN A 146 -9.73 0.81 -22.16
C ASN A 146 -10.19 0.07 -23.43
N GLU A 147 -10.41 0.84 -24.50
CA GLU A 147 -10.90 0.31 -25.77
C GLU A 147 -9.87 -0.58 -26.48
N GLN A 148 -8.58 -0.41 -26.20
CA GLN A 148 -7.52 -1.21 -26.82
C GLN A 148 -7.57 -2.67 -26.35
N ASP A 149 -7.81 -2.89 -25.07
CA ASP A 149 -7.84 -4.23 -24.49
C ASP A 149 -9.26 -4.71 -24.17
N GLY A 150 -10.29 -3.90 -24.47
CA GLY A 150 -11.72 -4.25 -24.26
C GLY A 150 -12.10 -4.43 -22.80
N ILE A 151 -11.42 -3.74 -21.87
CA ILE A 151 -11.67 -3.83 -20.42
C ILE A 151 -12.18 -2.51 -19.86
N THR A 152 -12.69 -2.57 -18.63
CA THR A 152 -13.18 -1.40 -17.91
C THR A 152 -12.45 -1.28 -16.57
N LEU A 153 -11.89 -0.11 -16.32
CA LEU A 153 -11.25 0.23 -15.05
C LEU A 153 -12.26 0.98 -14.17
N ALA A 154 -12.26 0.66 -12.89
CA ALA A 154 -12.98 1.40 -11.87
C ALA A 154 -12.04 2.42 -11.22
N GLY A 155 -12.52 3.62 -10.98
CA GLY A 155 -11.70 4.67 -10.39
C GLY A 155 -12.52 5.66 -9.56
N THR A 156 -11.81 6.56 -8.90
CA THR A 156 -12.37 7.71 -8.20
C THR A 156 -11.73 8.97 -8.74
N LEU A 157 -12.55 9.90 -9.24
CA LEU A 157 -12.15 11.24 -9.61
C LEU A 157 -12.45 12.20 -8.46
N THR A 158 -11.46 12.98 -8.04
CA THR A 158 -11.63 14.08 -7.10
C THR A 158 -11.43 15.41 -7.80
N LEU A 159 -12.35 16.36 -7.58
CA LEU A 159 -12.36 17.68 -8.21
C LEU A 159 -12.37 18.78 -7.15
N PRO A 160 -11.55 19.84 -7.30
CA PRO A 160 -11.59 20.98 -6.40
C PRO A 160 -12.99 21.62 -6.32
N GLN A 161 -13.36 22.13 -5.15
CA GLN A 161 -14.71 22.68 -4.92
C GLN A 161 -15.00 23.95 -5.71
N LYS A 162 -13.98 24.78 -5.97
CA LYS A 162 -14.14 26.09 -6.61
C LYS A 162 -13.26 26.19 -7.83
N GLY A 163 -13.79 26.78 -8.89
CA GLY A 163 -13.10 26.96 -10.15
C GLY A 163 -13.63 26.03 -11.24
N ASN A 164 -12.95 26.02 -12.36
CA ASN A 164 -13.14 25.13 -13.50
C ASN A 164 -11.83 25.07 -14.29
N GLN A 165 -11.72 24.21 -15.29
CA GLN A 165 -10.51 24.04 -16.10
C GLN A 165 -9.29 23.75 -15.20
N PHE A 166 -9.46 22.74 -14.31
CA PHE A 166 -8.41 22.37 -13.37
C PHE A 166 -7.25 21.68 -14.07
N PRO A 167 -6.00 21.92 -13.64
CA PRO A 167 -4.94 20.96 -13.90
C PRO A 167 -5.30 19.62 -13.30
N ALA A 168 -4.90 18.53 -13.92
CA ALA A 168 -5.27 17.19 -13.46
C ALA A 168 -4.10 16.22 -13.53
N VAL A 169 -4.17 15.17 -12.70
CA VAL A 169 -3.23 14.06 -12.71
C VAL A 169 -3.97 12.74 -12.65
N ILE A 170 -3.40 11.72 -13.31
CA ILE A 170 -3.66 10.33 -12.99
C ILE A 170 -2.60 9.83 -12.02
N LEU A 171 -2.96 8.99 -11.05
CA LEU A 171 -2.03 8.27 -10.20
C LEU A 171 -1.86 6.84 -10.72
N VAL A 172 -0.61 6.41 -10.91
CA VAL A 172 -0.26 5.08 -11.42
C VAL A 172 0.53 4.34 -10.36
N THR A 173 -0.01 3.20 -9.94
CA THR A 173 0.45 2.37 -8.82
C THR A 173 1.81 1.71 -9.07
N GLY A 174 2.45 1.30 -7.98
CA GLY A 174 3.68 0.49 -8.01
C GLY A 174 3.44 -0.96 -8.42
N SER A 175 4.44 -1.80 -8.20
CA SER A 175 4.39 -3.22 -8.56
C SER A 175 3.43 -4.02 -7.67
N GLY A 176 2.83 -5.06 -8.23
CA GLY A 176 1.84 -5.91 -7.56
C GLY A 176 0.40 -5.46 -7.84
N PRO A 177 -0.60 -6.29 -7.51
CA PRO A 177 -2.01 -5.98 -7.73
C PRO A 177 -2.48 -4.94 -6.70
N GLN A 178 -2.69 -3.70 -7.14
CA GLN A 178 -3.01 -2.56 -6.28
C GLN A 178 -4.43 -2.05 -6.52
N ASN A 179 -5.11 -1.70 -5.43
CA ASN A 179 -6.31 -0.88 -5.53
C ASN A 179 -5.93 0.60 -5.79
N ARG A 180 -6.92 1.42 -6.10
CA ARG A 180 -6.75 2.85 -6.43
C ARG A 180 -6.08 3.69 -5.35
N ASP A 181 -6.03 3.21 -4.12
CA ASP A 181 -5.42 3.89 -2.98
C ASP A 181 -3.95 3.49 -2.77
N GLU A 182 -3.46 2.51 -3.58
CA GLU A 182 -2.14 1.87 -3.41
C GLU A 182 -1.97 1.36 -1.97
N GLU A 183 -2.97 0.62 -1.49
CA GLU A 183 -3.03 0.21 -0.10
C GLU A 183 -1.94 -0.80 0.24
N VAL A 184 -1.04 -0.42 1.14
CA VAL A 184 0.09 -1.24 1.59
C VAL A 184 0.29 -1.12 3.09
N LYS A 185 0.33 -2.25 3.80
CA LYS A 185 0.57 -2.28 5.25
C LYS A 185 -0.33 -1.32 6.04
N GLY A 186 -1.60 -1.17 5.63
CA GLY A 186 -2.58 -0.28 6.24
C GLY A 186 -2.41 1.21 5.95
N HIS A 187 -1.52 1.59 5.03
CA HIS A 187 -1.42 2.93 4.47
C HIS A 187 -2.15 3.02 3.14
N LYS A 188 -2.63 4.22 2.80
CA LYS A 188 -3.28 4.56 1.54
C LYS A 188 -2.62 5.79 0.91
N PRO A 189 -1.37 5.65 0.43
CA PRO A 189 -0.60 6.81 -0.04
C PRO A 189 -1.31 7.58 -1.16
N PHE A 190 -1.96 6.91 -2.11
CA PHE A 190 -2.65 7.59 -3.19
C PHE A 190 -3.93 8.31 -2.73
N LEU A 191 -4.60 7.81 -1.69
CA LEU A 191 -5.71 8.53 -1.07
C LEU A 191 -5.22 9.85 -0.45
N VAL A 192 -4.08 9.81 0.27
CA VAL A 192 -3.48 10.98 0.91
C VAL A 192 -2.97 11.99 -0.14
N ILE A 193 -2.28 11.53 -1.18
CA ILE A 193 -1.83 12.39 -2.29
C ILE A 193 -3.03 13.06 -2.97
N ALA A 194 -4.08 12.29 -3.27
CA ALA A 194 -5.28 12.82 -3.93
C ALA A 194 -5.99 13.88 -3.09
N ASP A 195 -6.17 13.65 -1.79
CA ASP A 195 -6.76 14.64 -0.88
C ASP A 195 -5.94 15.93 -0.87
N TYR A 196 -4.61 15.81 -0.70
CA TYR A 196 -3.74 16.97 -0.62
C TYR A 196 -3.74 17.78 -1.92
N LEU A 197 -3.59 17.14 -3.07
CA LEU A 197 -3.59 17.79 -4.38
C LEU A 197 -4.95 18.45 -4.69
N THR A 198 -6.05 17.74 -4.39
CA THR A 198 -7.39 18.25 -4.69
C THR A 198 -7.74 19.46 -3.84
N ARG A 199 -7.37 19.49 -2.56
CA ARG A 199 -7.50 20.68 -1.70
C ARG A 199 -6.70 21.87 -2.22
N ASN A 200 -5.62 21.61 -2.96
CA ASN A 200 -4.74 22.63 -3.53
C ASN A 200 -5.04 22.95 -5.01
N GLY A 201 -6.21 22.57 -5.53
CA GLY A 201 -6.68 23.00 -6.84
C GLY A 201 -6.30 22.10 -8.01
N ILE A 202 -5.83 20.88 -7.79
CA ILE A 202 -5.45 19.89 -8.80
C ILE A 202 -6.45 18.75 -8.77
N ALA A 203 -7.12 18.45 -9.89
CA ALA A 203 -7.98 17.28 -9.98
C ALA A 203 -7.16 15.98 -10.01
N VAL A 204 -7.67 14.91 -9.38
CA VAL A 204 -6.93 13.65 -9.28
C VAL A 204 -7.82 12.47 -9.67
N LEU A 205 -7.35 11.64 -10.58
CA LEU A 205 -7.96 10.38 -10.95
C LEU A 205 -7.08 9.23 -10.46
N ARG A 206 -7.69 8.31 -9.70
CA ARG A 206 -7.09 7.08 -9.19
C ARG A 206 -7.89 5.90 -9.69
N CYS A 207 -7.24 4.86 -10.21
CA CYS A 207 -7.90 3.67 -10.72
C CYS A 207 -7.40 2.41 -9.99
N ASP A 208 -8.30 1.44 -9.80
CA ASP A 208 -7.88 0.09 -9.46
C ASP A 208 -7.15 -0.50 -10.66
N ASP A 209 -6.06 -1.24 -10.45
CA ASP A 209 -5.35 -1.94 -11.52
C ASP A 209 -6.27 -2.92 -12.26
N ARG A 210 -5.95 -3.20 -13.52
CA ARG A 210 -6.69 -4.21 -14.30
C ARG A 210 -6.79 -5.54 -13.55
N GLY A 211 -8.01 -6.07 -13.40
CA GLY A 211 -8.27 -7.33 -12.69
C GLY A 211 -8.18 -7.25 -11.17
N VAL A 212 -8.08 -6.06 -10.60
CA VAL A 212 -8.02 -5.83 -9.14
C VAL A 212 -9.26 -5.07 -8.68
N ALA A 213 -9.72 -5.35 -7.47
CA ALA A 213 -10.87 -4.74 -6.82
C ALA A 213 -12.10 -4.67 -7.76
N SER A 214 -12.48 -3.48 -8.23
CA SER A 214 -13.66 -3.29 -9.11
C SER A 214 -13.32 -3.22 -10.60
N SER A 215 -12.04 -3.17 -10.97
CA SER A 215 -11.58 -3.15 -12.37
C SER A 215 -11.69 -4.52 -13.03
N LYS A 216 -12.00 -4.51 -14.33
CA LYS A 216 -12.00 -5.72 -15.17
C LYS A 216 -10.62 -5.95 -15.79
N GLY A 217 -10.43 -7.15 -16.34
CA GLY A 217 -9.18 -7.55 -16.98
C GLY A 217 -8.44 -8.65 -16.22
N ASN A 218 -7.15 -8.81 -16.53
CA ASN A 218 -6.30 -9.83 -15.93
C ASN A 218 -4.95 -9.23 -15.55
N PHE A 219 -4.70 -9.12 -14.24
CA PHE A 219 -3.43 -8.62 -13.70
C PHE A 219 -2.29 -9.61 -13.92
N ALA A 220 -2.53 -10.90 -13.72
CA ALA A 220 -1.47 -11.93 -13.69
C ALA A 220 -0.66 -12.03 -15.00
N ASN A 221 -1.28 -11.68 -16.13
CA ASN A 221 -0.64 -11.71 -17.45
C ASN A 221 -0.22 -10.32 -17.97
N ALA A 222 -0.45 -9.26 -17.18
CA ALA A 222 -0.17 -7.89 -17.59
C ALA A 222 1.33 -7.56 -17.49
N THR A 223 1.75 -6.63 -18.33
CA THR A 223 3.08 -6.04 -18.34
C THR A 223 2.99 -4.52 -18.16
N ASN A 224 4.13 -3.82 -18.04
CA ASN A 224 4.13 -2.36 -17.99
C ASN A 224 3.54 -1.72 -19.25
N GLU A 225 3.61 -2.40 -20.40
CA GLU A 225 2.97 -1.96 -21.65
C GLU A 225 1.44 -1.98 -21.54
N ASP A 226 0.89 -2.98 -20.86
CA ASP A 226 -0.55 -3.08 -20.66
C ASP A 226 -1.05 -2.04 -19.64
N PHE A 227 -0.28 -1.78 -18.58
CA PHE A 227 -0.57 -0.69 -17.65
C PHE A 227 -0.43 0.69 -18.30
N ALA A 228 0.47 0.86 -19.29
CA ALA A 228 0.55 2.10 -20.06
C ALA A 228 -0.70 2.34 -20.91
N LYS A 229 -1.34 1.29 -21.47
CA LYS A 229 -2.65 1.42 -22.14
C LYS A 229 -3.76 1.82 -21.16
N ASP A 230 -3.71 1.32 -19.91
CA ASP A 230 -4.65 1.75 -18.86
C ASP A 230 -4.46 3.20 -18.49
N ALA A 231 -3.20 3.64 -18.35
CA ALA A 231 -2.88 5.04 -18.10
C ALA A 231 -3.33 5.94 -19.26
N GLU A 232 -3.17 5.52 -20.52
CA GLU A 232 -3.67 6.23 -21.69
C GLU A 232 -5.21 6.35 -21.66
N ALA A 233 -5.92 5.28 -21.31
CA ALA A 233 -7.37 5.31 -21.18
C ALA A 233 -7.81 6.29 -20.07
N ALA A 234 -7.12 6.31 -18.93
CA ALA A 234 -7.36 7.26 -17.85
C ALA A 234 -7.09 8.72 -18.25
N LEU A 235 -6.01 8.98 -19.00
CA LEU A 235 -5.73 10.30 -19.57
C LEU A 235 -6.84 10.74 -20.55
N ASN A 236 -7.28 9.85 -21.43
CA ASN A 236 -8.36 10.12 -22.38
C ASN A 236 -9.68 10.40 -21.67
N TYR A 237 -9.97 9.69 -20.57
CA TYR A 237 -11.11 10.02 -19.74
C TYR A 237 -11.02 11.44 -19.16
N LEU A 238 -9.88 11.84 -18.59
CA LEU A 238 -9.70 13.22 -18.10
C LEU A 238 -9.85 14.27 -19.23
N ARG A 239 -9.34 13.98 -20.42
CA ARG A 239 -9.51 14.88 -21.59
C ARG A 239 -10.96 15.06 -22.02
N SER A 240 -11.82 14.10 -21.75
CA SER A 240 -13.26 14.19 -22.06
C SER A 240 -14.06 15.01 -21.04
N ARG A 241 -13.45 15.39 -19.91
CA ARG A 241 -14.12 16.10 -18.82
C ARG A 241 -14.04 17.61 -19.03
N LYS A 242 -15.20 18.27 -19.00
CA LYS A 242 -15.31 19.74 -19.16
C LYS A 242 -14.68 20.54 -18.02
N GLU A 243 -14.54 19.93 -16.85
CA GLU A 243 -13.93 20.54 -15.65
C GLU A 243 -12.41 20.61 -15.73
N ILE A 244 -11.79 19.87 -16.66
CA ILE A 244 -10.34 19.68 -16.76
C ILE A 244 -9.76 20.54 -17.89
N ASP A 245 -8.64 21.19 -17.60
CA ASP A 245 -7.80 21.84 -18.63
C ASP A 245 -6.98 20.75 -19.34
N THR A 246 -7.37 20.43 -20.56
CA THR A 246 -6.74 19.36 -21.35
C THR A 246 -5.26 19.58 -21.67
N GLN A 247 -4.77 20.82 -21.55
CA GLN A 247 -3.36 21.17 -21.73
C GLN A 247 -2.52 20.99 -20.46
N LYS A 248 -3.16 20.63 -19.34
CA LYS A 248 -2.53 20.55 -18.00
C LYS A 248 -2.78 19.20 -17.32
N ILE A 249 -2.78 18.13 -18.11
CA ILE A 249 -2.97 16.78 -17.60
C ILE A 249 -1.61 16.07 -17.51
N GLY A 250 -1.24 15.65 -16.30
CA GLY A 250 0.02 14.95 -16.04
C GLY A 250 -0.18 13.54 -15.44
N ILE A 251 0.93 12.87 -15.22
CA ILE A 251 1.00 11.54 -14.62
C ILE A 251 1.86 11.62 -13.37
N ILE A 252 1.38 11.08 -12.26
CA ILE A 252 2.19 10.76 -11.07
C ILE A 252 2.28 9.26 -10.99
N GLY A 253 3.49 8.70 -11.08
CA GLY A 253 3.71 7.26 -10.99
C GLY A 253 4.64 6.91 -9.84
N HIS A 254 4.24 5.95 -8.99
CA HIS A 254 5.06 5.45 -7.90
C HIS A 254 5.78 4.16 -8.30
N SER A 255 7.10 4.07 -8.00
CA SER A 255 7.88 2.84 -8.25
C SER A 255 7.74 2.36 -9.70
N CYS A 256 7.18 1.18 -9.95
CA CYS A 256 6.85 0.66 -11.27
C CYS A 256 5.92 1.61 -12.06
N GLY A 257 5.01 2.32 -11.39
CA GLY A 257 4.16 3.34 -12.01
C GLY A 257 4.95 4.50 -12.61
N GLY A 258 6.13 4.80 -12.09
CA GLY A 258 7.07 5.75 -12.72
C GLY A 258 7.54 5.26 -14.09
N THR A 259 7.84 3.97 -14.22
CA THR A 259 8.17 3.34 -15.51
C THR A 259 6.99 3.41 -16.48
N VAL A 260 5.78 3.10 -16.00
CA VAL A 260 4.54 3.21 -16.80
C VAL A 260 4.32 4.65 -17.27
N ALA A 261 4.58 5.64 -16.41
CA ALA A 261 4.48 7.05 -16.78
C ALA A 261 5.47 7.43 -17.91
N PHE A 262 6.70 6.90 -17.88
CA PHE A 262 7.69 7.13 -18.94
C PHE A 262 7.26 6.47 -20.26
N ILE A 263 6.80 5.21 -20.25
CA ILE A 263 6.28 4.53 -21.44
C ILE A 263 5.11 5.32 -22.04
N THR A 264 4.16 5.74 -21.20
CA THR A 264 2.98 6.47 -21.64
C THR A 264 3.34 7.81 -22.27
N ALA A 265 4.17 8.62 -21.60
CA ALA A 265 4.56 9.94 -22.12
C ALA A 265 5.51 9.88 -23.32
N ALA A 266 6.28 8.79 -23.50
CA ALA A 266 7.08 8.55 -24.70
C ALA A 266 6.20 8.31 -25.94
N LYS A 267 4.99 7.76 -25.74
CA LYS A 267 4.01 7.47 -26.81
C LYS A 267 3.01 8.62 -27.01
N ASP A 268 2.67 9.33 -25.93
CA ASP A 268 1.69 10.42 -25.95
C ASP A 268 2.34 11.78 -25.60
N PRO A 269 2.75 12.56 -26.61
CA PRO A 269 3.38 13.86 -26.38
C PRO A 269 2.43 14.94 -25.82
N SER A 270 1.14 14.66 -25.68
CA SER A 270 0.16 15.56 -25.05
C SER A 270 0.12 15.45 -23.53
N VAL A 271 0.89 14.54 -22.93
CA VAL A 271 1.13 14.51 -21.48
C VAL A 271 1.87 15.80 -21.10
N ALA A 272 1.24 16.61 -20.24
CA ALA A 272 1.74 17.92 -19.90
C ALA A 272 2.97 17.89 -18.97
N PHE A 273 3.05 16.90 -18.07
CA PHE A 273 4.16 16.70 -17.14
C PHE A 273 4.14 15.31 -16.51
N ILE A 274 5.27 14.92 -15.94
CA ILE A 274 5.42 13.67 -15.15
C ILE A 274 5.96 14.00 -13.77
N VAL A 275 5.44 13.32 -12.74
CA VAL A 275 6.04 13.20 -11.41
C VAL A 275 6.36 11.73 -11.18
N SER A 276 7.63 11.40 -11.08
CA SER A 276 8.12 10.04 -10.79
C SER A 276 8.51 9.94 -9.32
N LEU A 277 7.74 9.18 -8.56
CA LEU A 277 7.95 8.89 -7.15
C LEU A 277 8.71 7.56 -7.02
N ALA A 278 9.98 7.60 -6.65
CA ALA A 278 10.83 6.40 -6.53
C ALA A 278 10.83 5.51 -7.79
N GLY A 279 10.69 6.11 -8.98
CA GLY A 279 10.60 5.38 -10.24
C GLY A 279 11.94 4.87 -10.74
N ALA A 280 11.87 3.82 -11.59
CA ALA A 280 13.04 3.17 -12.14
C ALA A 280 13.61 3.96 -13.33
N GLY A 281 14.92 4.23 -13.30
CA GLY A 281 15.67 4.87 -14.39
C GLY A 281 16.61 3.92 -15.12
N VAL A 282 16.80 2.70 -14.59
CA VAL A 282 17.67 1.67 -15.15
C VAL A 282 16.90 0.37 -15.33
N ARG A 283 17.49 -0.58 -16.05
CA ARG A 283 16.86 -1.89 -16.31
C ARG A 283 16.69 -2.70 -15.02
N GLY A 284 15.67 -3.57 -14.99
CA GLY A 284 15.25 -4.32 -13.83
C GLY A 284 16.33 -5.17 -13.15
N ASP A 285 17.24 -5.80 -13.93
CA ASP A 285 18.36 -6.57 -13.38
C ASP A 285 19.29 -5.72 -12.50
N SER A 286 19.56 -4.50 -12.92
CA SER A 286 20.39 -3.54 -12.16
C SER A 286 19.69 -3.10 -10.88
N ILE A 287 18.35 -2.85 -10.95
CA ILE A 287 17.53 -2.50 -9.79
C ILE A 287 17.59 -3.66 -8.77
N MET A 288 17.26 -4.88 -9.20
CA MET A 288 17.19 -6.04 -8.31
C MET A 288 18.55 -6.36 -7.67
N LEU A 289 19.63 -6.24 -8.42
CA LEU A 289 20.96 -6.47 -7.87
C LEU A 289 21.32 -5.42 -6.79
N LYS A 290 20.97 -4.15 -7.03
CA LYS A 290 21.21 -3.07 -6.07
C LYS A 290 20.30 -3.18 -4.85
N GLN A 291 19.03 -3.53 -5.04
CA GLN A 291 18.08 -3.80 -3.96
C GLN A 291 18.59 -4.90 -3.02
N LEU A 292 19.06 -6.03 -3.57
CA LEU A 292 19.64 -7.10 -2.78
C LEU A 292 20.88 -6.65 -2.01
N GLU A 293 21.75 -5.87 -2.63
CA GLU A 293 22.93 -5.31 -1.97
C GLU A 293 22.53 -4.46 -0.75
N LEU A 294 21.57 -3.54 -0.90
CA LEU A 294 21.07 -2.67 0.16
C LEU A 294 20.39 -3.49 1.29
N ILE A 295 19.60 -4.49 0.94
CA ILE A 295 18.99 -5.40 1.91
C ILE A 295 20.05 -6.15 2.70
N TYR A 296 21.07 -6.71 2.03
CA TYR A 296 22.18 -7.38 2.73
C TYR A 296 22.92 -6.44 3.68
N GLN A 297 23.19 -5.23 3.25
CA GLN A 297 23.82 -4.21 4.10
C GLN A 297 22.96 -3.87 5.32
N SER A 298 21.64 -3.76 5.16
CA SER A 298 20.72 -3.46 6.26
C SER A 298 20.62 -4.58 7.31
N THR A 299 20.98 -5.83 6.96
CA THR A 299 20.97 -6.97 7.90
C THR A 299 22.15 -7.01 8.85
N GLY A 300 23.15 -6.14 8.68
CA GLY A 300 24.41 -6.15 9.45
C GLY A 300 25.29 -7.38 9.19
N LYS A 301 24.97 -8.21 8.20
CA LYS A 301 25.82 -9.34 7.79
C LYS A 301 27.11 -8.82 7.18
N PRO A 302 28.24 -9.58 7.35
CA PRO A 302 29.51 -9.21 6.71
C PRO A 302 29.39 -9.06 5.20
N ASP A 303 30.03 -8.05 4.61
CA ASP A 303 30.04 -7.83 3.16
C ASP A 303 30.52 -9.05 2.37
N SER A 304 31.42 -9.84 2.95
CA SER A 304 31.89 -11.10 2.36
C SER A 304 30.77 -12.10 2.02
N VAL A 305 29.64 -12.05 2.74
CA VAL A 305 28.46 -12.89 2.44
C VAL A 305 27.81 -12.43 1.14
N TRP A 306 27.65 -11.13 0.98
CA TRP A 306 27.11 -10.54 -0.24
C TRP A 306 28.03 -10.82 -1.44
N GLN A 307 29.33 -10.62 -1.28
CA GLN A 307 30.30 -10.86 -2.37
C GLN A 307 30.29 -12.30 -2.88
N LYS A 308 29.99 -13.27 -2.02
CA LYS A 308 29.83 -14.68 -2.43
C LYS A 308 28.52 -14.94 -3.20
N LYS A 309 27.42 -14.28 -2.80
CA LYS A 309 26.09 -14.48 -3.40
C LYS A 309 25.88 -13.64 -4.67
N LYS A 310 26.49 -12.48 -4.75
CA LYS A 310 26.35 -11.54 -5.87
C LYS A 310 26.60 -12.14 -7.27
N PRO A 311 27.64 -12.98 -7.50
CA PRO A 311 27.84 -13.64 -8.79
C PRO A 311 26.70 -14.58 -9.19
N ILE A 312 26.09 -15.28 -8.21
CA ILE A 312 24.99 -16.22 -8.48
C ILE A 312 23.74 -15.44 -8.88
N TYR A 313 23.41 -14.35 -8.16
CA TYR A 313 22.30 -13.48 -8.56
C TYR A 313 22.50 -12.86 -9.94
N ARG A 314 23.74 -12.43 -10.26
CA ARG A 314 24.07 -11.94 -11.60
C ARG A 314 23.84 -13.01 -12.67
N HIS A 315 24.20 -14.25 -12.37
CA HIS A 315 23.96 -15.37 -13.28
C HIS A 315 22.47 -15.60 -13.48
N GLN A 316 21.65 -15.66 -12.41
CA GLN A 316 20.20 -15.78 -12.51
C GLN A 316 19.58 -14.67 -13.37
N TYR A 317 19.98 -13.43 -13.15
CA TYR A 317 19.46 -12.31 -13.93
C TYR A 317 19.90 -12.35 -15.38
N SER A 318 21.15 -12.73 -15.65
CA SER A 318 21.63 -12.97 -17.01
C SER A 318 20.83 -14.09 -17.70
N THR A 319 20.52 -15.16 -16.99
CA THR A 319 19.67 -16.25 -17.47
C THR A 319 18.29 -15.73 -17.88
N VAL A 320 17.64 -14.92 -17.07
CA VAL A 320 16.34 -14.30 -17.38
C VAL A 320 16.42 -13.37 -18.60
N LEU A 321 17.51 -12.60 -18.71
CA LEU A 321 17.68 -11.63 -19.81
C LEU A 321 17.93 -12.33 -21.17
N GLN A 322 18.72 -13.39 -21.18
CA GLN A 322 19.18 -14.06 -22.42
C GLN A 322 18.16 -15.06 -22.97
N GLN A 323 17.18 -15.47 -22.16
CA GLN A 323 16.27 -16.55 -22.51
C GLN A 323 14.99 -16.05 -23.19
N THR A 324 15.06 -15.90 -24.51
CA THR A 324 13.87 -15.61 -25.33
C THR A 324 13.19 -16.86 -25.87
N ASP A 325 13.91 -17.99 -25.99
CA ASP A 325 13.50 -19.17 -26.74
C ASP A 325 13.24 -20.43 -25.89
N LYS A 326 13.44 -20.37 -24.56
CA LYS A 326 13.17 -21.50 -23.66
C LYS A 326 11.74 -21.48 -23.14
N THR A 327 11.21 -22.68 -22.85
CA THR A 327 9.94 -22.78 -22.12
C THR A 327 10.08 -22.25 -20.70
N ILE A 328 8.98 -21.82 -20.10
CA ILE A 328 8.95 -21.33 -18.71
C ILE A 328 9.48 -22.41 -17.75
N GLU A 329 9.11 -23.68 -17.99
CA GLU A 329 9.56 -24.81 -17.16
C GLU A 329 11.09 -24.99 -17.22
N ALA A 330 11.69 -24.83 -18.39
CA ALA A 330 13.14 -24.92 -18.55
C ALA A 330 13.85 -23.77 -17.81
N LEU A 331 13.30 -22.55 -17.90
CA LEU A 331 13.80 -21.39 -17.16
C LEU A 331 13.67 -21.59 -15.64
N GLN A 332 12.52 -22.05 -15.16
CA GLN A 332 12.32 -22.32 -13.73
C GLN A 332 13.29 -23.37 -13.19
N LYS A 333 13.59 -24.41 -13.98
CA LYS A 333 14.56 -25.44 -13.59
C LYS A 333 15.97 -24.87 -13.41
N GLU A 334 16.42 -23.98 -14.28
CA GLU A 334 17.72 -23.32 -14.17
C GLU A 334 17.75 -22.38 -12.96
N LEU A 335 16.72 -21.54 -12.79
CA LEU A 335 16.60 -20.64 -11.65
C LEU A 335 16.53 -21.39 -10.31
N TYR A 336 15.91 -22.58 -10.29
CA TYR A 336 15.90 -23.45 -9.13
C TYR A 336 17.30 -23.93 -8.76
N ALA A 337 18.09 -24.37 -9.76
CA ALA A 337 19.45 -24.81 -9.53
C ALA A 337 20.35 -23.70 -8.94
N ASP A 338 20.18 -22.47 -9.42
CA ASP A 338 20.87 -21.31 -8.87
C ASP A 338 20.38 -20.96 -7.46
N ALA A 339 19.05 -21.04 -7.21
CA ALA A 339 18.47 -20.75 -5.90
C ALA A 339 19.04 -21.68 -4.81
N ILE A 340 19.19 -22.97 -5.10
CA ILE A 340 19.81 -23.95 -4.18
C ILE A 340 21.25 -23.55 -3.81
N GLN A 341 22.02 -22.94 -4.72
CA GLN A 341 23.38 -22.47 -4.43
C GLN A 341 23.40 -21.19 -3.56
N ILE A 342 22.34 -20.39 -3.62
CA ILE A 342 22.21 -19.15 -2.83
C ILE A 342 21.82 -19.44 -1.37
N LEU A 343 20.99 -20.47 -1.15
CA LEU A 343 20.48 -20.83 0.17
C LEU A 343 21.57 -21.40 1.07
N SER A 344 21.56 -21.02 2.33
CA SER A 344 22.45 -21.62 3.35
C SER A 344 22.00 -23.05 3.70
N PRO A 345 22.88 -23.88 4.31
CA PRO A 345 22.48 -25.19 4.76
C PRO A 345 21.27 -25.19 5.72
N GLU A 346 21.15 -24.16 6.56
CA GLU A 346 20.00 -24.01 7.45
C GLU A 346 18.72 -23.63 6.68
N GLU A 347 18.82 -22.73 5.69
CA GLU A 347 17.71 -22.37 4.81
C GLU A 347 17.22 -23.56 3.98
N LEU A 348 18.13 -24.41 3.49
CA LEU A 348 17.79 -25.64 2.77
C LEU A 348 17.07 -26.69 3.64
N GLN A 349 17.33 -26.71 4.93
CA GLN A 349 16.62 -27.57 5.89
C GLN A 349 15.31 -26.96 6.39
N ASN A 350 15.06 -25.69 6.13
CA ASN A 350 13.84 -25.02 6.56
C ASN A 350 12.70 -25.35 5.59
N LEU A 351 11.75 -26.17 6.06
CA LEU A 351 10.59 -26.61 5.27
C LEU A 351 9.78 -25.43 4.69
N ASN A 352 9.64 -24.33 5.43
CA ASN A 352 8.88 -23.18 4.94
C ASN A 352 9.60 -22.48 3.77
N VAL A 353 10.92 -22.36 3.84
CA VAL A 353 11.72 -21.80 2.73
C VAL A 353 11.55 -22.67 1.48
N MET A 354 11.68 -23.97 1.63
CA MET A 354 11.57 -24.91 0.51
C MET A 354 10.15 -25.00 -0.06
N GLN A 355 9.12 -24.86 0.77
CA GLN A 355 7.72 -24.81 0.32
C GLN A 355 7.38 -23.53 -0.44
N GLN A 356 8.03 -22.42 -0.11
CA GLN A 356 7.79 -21.13 -0.80
C GLN A 356 8.57 -21.01 -2.13
N LEU A 357 9.65 -21.78 -2.32
CA LEU A 357 10.51 -21.68 -3.48
C LEU A 357 9.78 -21.86 -4.83
N PRO A 358 8.85 -22.81 -5.02
CA PRO A 358 8.08 -22.92 -6.26
C PRO A 358 7.25 -21.68 -6.59
N ALA A 359 6.61 -21.06 -5.58
CA ALA A 359 5.85 -19.85 -5.76
C ALA A 359 6.73 -18.65 -6.12
N GLN A 360 7.92 -18.54 -5.51
CA GLN A 360 8.91 -17.52 -5.85
C GLN A 360 9.42 -17.67 -7.28
N LEU A 361 9.68 -18.90 -7.73
CA LEU A 361 10.08 -19.17 -9.11
C LEU A 361 8.96 -18.86 -10.10
N SER A 362 7.73 -19.19 -9.76
CA SER A 362 6.56 -18.81 -10.59
C SER A 362 6.44 -17.29 -10.72
N ALA A 363 6.61 -16.54 -9.64
CA ALA A 363 6.61 -15.08 -9.65
C ALA A 363 7.78 -14.52 -10.49
N ALA A 364 8.98 -15.07 -10.34
CA ALA A 364 10.19 -14.69 -11.08
C ALA A 364 10.14 -15.04 -12.59
N THR A 365 9.15 -15.83 -13.02
CA THR A 365 8.91 -16.17 -14.42
C THR A 365 7.55 -15.68 -14.92
N SER A 366 6.87 -14.83 -14.14
CA SER A 366 5.63 -14.20 -14.58
C SER A 366 5.86 -13.24 -15.75
N PRO A 367 4.85 -13.00 -16.61
CA PRO A 367 4.96 -12.07 -17.73
C PRO A 367 5.43 -10.68 -17.29
N TRP A 368 4.90 -10.18 -16.17
CA TRP A 368 5.30 -8.89 -15.63
C TRP A 368 6.80 -8.88 -15.23
N TYR A 369 7.26 -9.88 -14.45
CA TYR A 369 8.64 -9.90 -13.97
C TYR A 369 9.65 -10.06 -15.12
N LEU A 370 9.36 -10.91 -16.11
CA LEU A 370 10.19 -11.07 -17.30
C LEU A 370 10.26 -9.78 -18.11
N HIS A 371 9.15 -9.07 -18.25
CA HIS A 371 9.12 -7.76 -18.90
C HIS A 371 9.93 -6.75 -18.10
N PHE A 372 9.68 -6.62 -16.79
CA PHE A 372 10.41 -5.73 -15.89
C PHE A 372 11.94 -5.93 -15.97
N MET A 373 12.40 -7.17 -15.93
CA MET A 373 13.83 -7.49 -16.00
C MET A 373 14.47 -7.08 -17.33
N ARG A 374 13.72 -7.16 -18.43
CA ARG A 374 14.23 -6.91 -19.80
C ARG A 374 14.03 -5.48 -20.27
N TYR A 375 13.05 -4.79 -19.74
CA TYR A 375 12.72 -3.42 -20.15
C TYR A 375 13.85 -2.46 -19.78
N ASP A 376 14.40 -1.80 -20.81
CA ASP A 376 15.39 -0.73 -20.66
C ASP A 376 14.70 0.63 -20.85
N PRO A 377 14.58 1.45 -19.80
CA PRO A 377 13.86 2.73 -19.89
C PRO A 377 14.57 3.78 -20.76
N THR A 378 15.81 3.55 -21.17
CA THR A 378 16.64 4.54 -21.85
C THR A 378 15.99 5.08 -23.13
N GLU A 379 15.34 4.21 -23.94
CA GLU A 379 14.70 4.65 -25.19
C GLU A 379 13.50 5.54 -24.95
N ASP A 380 12.66 5.21 -23.94
CA ASP A 380 11.48 6.01 -23.65
C ASP A 380 11.84 7.31 -22.95
N LEU A 381 12.79 7.28 -22.01
CA LEU A 381 13.33 8.50 -21.39
C LEU A 381 13.85 9.50 -22.45
N ASN A 382 14.50 9.01 -23.50
CA ASN A 382 14.97 9.85 -24.61
C ASN A 382 13.85 10.52 -25.41
N LYS A 383 12.63 9.96 -25.42
CA LYS A 383 11.48 10.48 -26.17
C LYS A 383 10.67 11.51 -25.38
N ILE A 384 10.84 11.59 -24.06
CA ILE A 384 10.05 12.48 -23.19
C ILE A 384 10.38 13.94 -23.49
N LYS A 385 9.34 14.73 -23.81
CA LYS A 385 9.42 16.16 -24.12
C LYS A 385 8.86 17.05 -23.03
N CYS A 386 7.92 16.54 -22.23
CA CYS A 386 7.31 17.29 -21.15
C CYS A 386 8.27 17.50 -19.97
N PRO A 387 7.98 18.46 -19.07
CA PRO A 387 8.68 18.59 -17.79
C PRO A 387 8.56 17.33 -16.94
N VAL A 388 9.64 16.97 -16.22
CA VAL A 388 9.68 15.83 -15.31
C VAL A 388 10.21 16.25 -13.95
N LEU A 389 9.49 15.88 -12.90
CA LEU A 389 9.97 15.84 -11.51
C LEU A 389 10.23 14.38 -11.15
N ALA A 390 11.46 14.01 -10.85
CA ALA A 390 11.82 12.69 -10.36
C ALA A 390 12.40 12.80 -8.95
N ILE A 391 11.76 12.13 -8.00
CA ILE A 391 12.12 12.22 -6.58
C ILE A 391 12.26 10.85 -5.95
N ASN A 392 13.11 10.77 -4.90
CA ASN A 392 13.29 9.55 -4.13
C ASN A 392 13.72 9.85 -2.68
N GLY A 393 13.54 8.88 -1.79
CA GLY A 393 14.14 8.90 -0.45
C GLY A 393 15.59 8.38 -0.46
N ASP A 394 16.46 8.92 0.39
CA ASP A 394 17.84 8.44 0.52
C ASP A 394 17.94 7.11 1.29
N LYS A 395 16.85 6.70 1.94
CA LYS A 395 16.72 5.43 2.67
C LYS A 395 15.89 4.39 1.89
N ASP A 396 15.63 4.64 0.63
CA ASP A 396 14.96 3.68 -0.22
C ASP A 396 15.85 2.46 -0.49
N VAL A 397 15.47 1.31 0.07
CA VAL A 397 16.18 0.03 -0.12
C VAL A 397 15.61 -0.79 -1.30
N GLN A 398 14.54 -0.30 -1.96
CA GLN A 398 13.92 -0.99 -3.09
C GLN A 398 14.42 -0.42 -4.42
N VAL A 399 14.43 0.91 -4.56
CA VAL A 399 14.88 1.61 -5.76
C VAL A 399 15.93 2.65 -5.35
N ASP A 400 17.21 2.34 -5.53
CA ASP A 400 18.31 3.24 -5.15
C ASP A 400 18.14 4.62 -5.81
N GLY A 401 17.95 5.64 -4.98
CA GLY A 401 17.65 6.99 -5.46
C GLY A 401 18.75 7.59 -6.31
N VAL A 402 20.02 7.41 -5.92
CA VAL A 402 21.16 8.00 -6.65
C VAL A 402 21.29 7.39 -8.03
N MET A 403 21.25 6.07 -8.12
CA MET A 403 21.37 5.37 -9.40
C MET A 403 20.23 5.72 -10.36
N ASN A 404 18.99 5.66 -9.87
CA ASN A 404 17.83 5.82 -10.74
C ASN A 404 17.58 7.28 -11.13
N LEU A 405 17.70 8.24 -10.21
CA LEU A 405 17.52 9.66 -10.54
C LEU A 405 18.58 10.17 -11.52
N ASN A 406 19.83 9.73 -11.37
CA ASN A 406 20.90 10.06 -12.33
C ASN A 406 20.57 9.51 -13.72
N ALA A 407 20.11 8.27 -13.82
CA ALA A 407 19.76 7.64 -15.09
C ALA A 407 18.55 8.33 -15.76
N ILE A 408 17.49 8.66 -14.98
CA ILE A 408 16.33 9.42 -15.47
C ILE A 408 16.77 10.78 -16.02
N GLN A 409 17.56 11.52 -15.24
CA GLN A 409 18.03 12.85 -15.65
C GLN A 409 18.86 12.80 -16.94
N GLN A 410 19.83 11.91 -17.00
CA GLN A 410 20.69 11.73 -18.17
C GLN A 410 19.90 11.25 -19.39
N GLY A 411 18.99 10.29 -19.23
CA GLY A 411 18.15 9.77 -20.29
C GLY A 411 17.28 10.86 -20.93
N ILE A 412 16.60 11.66 -20.10
CA ILE A 412 15.73 12.75 -20.57
C ILE A 412 16.54 13.87 -21.22
N GLN A 413 17.69 14.22 -20.64
CA GLN A 413 18.54 15.31 -21.18
C GLN A 413 19.25 14.96 -22.48
N LYS A 414 19.46 13.68 -22.76
CA LYS A 414 20.20 13.20 -23.94
C LYS A 414 19.65 13.75 -25.27
N ASN A 415 18.32 13.92 -25.36
CA ASN A 415 17.66 14.51 -26.54
C ASN A 415 17.27 15.99 -26.37
N GLY A 416 17.94 16.70 -25.46
CA GLY A 416 17.84 18.15 -25.30
C GLY A 416 16.71 18.62 -24.40
N ASN A 417 15.92 17.73 -23.78
CA ASN A 417 14.94 18.15 -22.78
C ASN A 417 15.62 18.52 -21.46
N LYS A 418 15.74 19.82 -21.19
CA LYS A 418 16.37 20.35 -19.96
C LYS A 418 15.38 20.50 -18.80
N ASN A 419 14.09 20.26 -19.03
CA ASN A 419 13.03 20.42 -18.02
C ASN A 419 12.90 19.19 -17.13
N VAL A 420 14.00 18.72 -16.56
CA VAL A 420 14.03 17.63 -15.59
C VAL A 420 14.57 18.13 -14.27
N THR A 421 13.79 17.95 -13.22
CA THR A 421 14.14 18.26 -11.83
C THR A 421 14.28 16.96 -11.07
N VAL A 422 15.40 16.79 -10.38
CA VAL A 422 15.63 15.63 -9.48
C VAL A 422 15.82 16.11 -8.05
N LYS A 423 15.25 15.38 -7.08
CA LYS A 423 15.42 15.64 -5.64
C LYS A 423 15.49 14.35 -4.86
N ILE A 424 16.43 14.25 -3.92
CA ILE A 424 16.53 13.17 -2.92
C ILE A 424 16.14 13.76 -1.57
N TYR A 425 15.24 13.08 -0.86
CA TYR A 425 14.80 13.48 0.48
C TYR A 425 15.54 12.68 1.55
N PRO A 426 16.24 13.35 2.46
CA PRO A 426 16.96 12.67 3.52
C PRO A 426 16.00 12.04 4.54
N GLY A 427 16.33 10.82 4.99
CA GLY A 427 15.58 10.11 6.02
C GLY A 427 14.27 9.47 5.56
N LEU A 428 13.94 9.52 4.25
CA LEU A 428 12.71 8.95 3.72
C LEU A 428 12.95 7.59 3.04
N ASN A 429 12.01 6.66 3.26
CA ASN A 429 11.98 5.33 2.65
C ASN A 429 11.31 5.34 1.26
N HIS A 430 11.04 4.15 0.68
CA HIS A 430 10.42 3.97 -0.63
C HIS A 430 9.03 4.60 -0.78
N PHE A 431 8.24 4.65 0.31
CA PHE A 431 6.93 5.30 0.35
C PHE A 431 7.00 6.77 0.81
N PHE A 432 8.20 7.33 0.88
CA PHE A 432 8.43 8.69 1.38
C PHE A 432 7.96 8.91 2.82
N GLN A 433 8.00 7.87 3.64
CA GLN A 433 7.77 7.97 5.07
C GLN A 433 9.09 8.29 5.79
N THR A 434 9.03 9.11 6.83
CA THR A 434 10.16 9.30 7.75
C THR A 434 10.42 7.99 8.50
N CYS A 435 11.53 7.36 8.22
CA CYS A 435 11.83 6.02 8.71
C CYS A 435 12.89 6.01 9.82
N ARG A 436 12.90 4.94 10.62
CA ARG A 436 13.86 4.69 11.72
C ARG A 436 14.81 3.55 11.39
N ILE A 437 14.27 2.41 10.97
CA ILE A 437 15.02 1.21 10.54
C ILE A 437 15.16 1.21 9.01
N CYS A 438 14.24 1.84 8.33
CA CYS A 438 14.22 2.08 6.89
C CYS A 438 14.20 0.80 6.04
N ASN A 439 13.59 -0.27 6.54
CA ASN A 439 13.34 -1.49 5.78
C ASN A 439 11.84 -1.72 5.59
N GLN A 440 11.48 -2.68 4.74
CA GLN A 440 10.07 -2.98 4.41
C GLN A 440 9.22 -3.47 5.59
N LEU A 441 9.85 -3.99 6.66
CA LEU A 441 9.13 -4.48 7.85
C LEU A 441 8.58 -3.32 8.68
N GLU A 442 9.23 -2.14 8.62
CA GLU A 442 8.83 -0.97 9.39
C GLU A 442 7.62 -0.22 8.79
N TYR A 443 7.34 -0.38 7.50
CA TYR A 443 6.34 0.45 6.80
C TYR A 443 4.99 0.51 7.52
N GLY A 444 4.48 -0.62 7.99
CA GLY A 444 3.21 -0.70 8.72
C GLY A 444 3.24 -0.07 10.13
N ASP A 445 4.41 0.01 10.76
CA ASP A 445 4.58 0.51 12.12
C ASP A 445 4.74 2.05 12.18
N LEU A 446 4.91 2.71 11.02
CA LEU A 446 5.00 4.15 10.92
C LEU A 446 3.59 4.76 10.86
N GLU A 447 3.35 5.87 11.57
CA GLU A 447 2.06 6.58 11.50
C GLU A 447 1.95 7.45 10.24
N GLU A 448 3.07 7.99 9.79
CA GLU A 448 3.17 8.82 8.59
C GLU A 448 2.98 7.97 7.34
N THR A 449 2.03 8.34 6.49
CA THR A 449 1.79 7.68 5.20
C THR A 449 2.70 8.23 4.11
N ILE A 450 2.93 9.53 4.10
CA ILE A 450 3.85 10.22 3.18
C ILE A 450 4.29 11.55 3.79
N SER A 451 5.55 11.92 3.65
CA SER A 451 6.09 13.17 4.20
C SER A 451 5.33 14.40 3.68
N PRO A 452 4.89 15.29 4.59
CA PRO A 452 4.24 16.56 4.22
C PRO A 452 5.12 17.44 3.31
N GLU A 453 6.45 17.37 3.45
CA GLU A 453 7.38 18.09 2.58
C GLU A 453 7.24 17.59 1.13
N VAL A 454 7.15 16.28 0.93
CA VAL A 454 7.00 15.68 -0.41
C VAL A 454 5.67 16.09 -1.04
N LEU A 455 4.56 16.04 -0.29
CA LEU A 455 3.24 16.49 -0.76
C LEU A 455 3.25 17.96 -1.21
N LYS A 456 3.90 18.81 -0.40
CA LYS A 456 4.04 20.24 -0.71
C LYS A 456 4.85 20.45 -1.98
N ASP A 457 6.02 19.85 -2.08
CA ASP A 457 6.93 20.03 -3.21
C ASP A 457 6.30 19.58 -4.53
N ILE A 458 5.62 18.43 -4.53
CA ILE A 458 4.88 17.92 -5.70
C ILE A 458 3.83 18.96 -6.13
N THR A 459 3.05 19.44 -5.17
CA THR A 459 1.95 20.39 -5.43
C THR A 459 2.49 21.69 -6.00
N GLU A 460 3.49 22.30 -5.36
CA GLU A 460 4.09 23.56 -5.79
C GLU A 460 4.76 23.41 -7.18
N TRP A 461 5.41 22.27 -7.43
CA TRP A 461 6.03 22.01 -8.72
C TRP A 461 4.97 21.88 -9.83
N ILE A 462 3.88 21.14 -9.62
CA ILE A 462 2.79 20.99 -10.60
C ILE A 462 2.16 22.36 -10.89
N LEU A 463 1.80 23.12 -9.86
CA LEU A 463 1.19 24.45 -10.02
C LEU A 463 2.14 25.41 -10.74
N GLY A 464 3.44 25.37 -10.44
CA GLY A 464 4.45 26.15 -11.15
C GLY A 464 4.59 25.79 -12.64
N LYS A 465 4.29 24.55 -13.05
CA LYS A 465 4.31 24.11 -14.45
C LYS A 465 2.98 24.34 -15.17
N THR A 466 1.89 24.43 -14.43
CA THR A 466 0.54 24.62 -15.00
C THR A 466 0.04 26.07 -14.96
N THR A 467 0.76 26.96 -14.25
CA THR A 467 0.48 28.39 -14.27
C THR A 467 1.15 29.01 -15.50
N PHE A 468 0.39 29.49 -16.46
CA PHE A 468 0.94 30.32 -17.54
C PHE A 468 1.40 31.66 -16.95
N HIS A 469 2.71 31.92 -16.96
CA HIS A 469 3.16 33.30 -16.90
C HIS A 469 2.72 33.95 -18.21
N THR A 470 1.58 34.64 -18.20
CA THR A 470 1.28 35.68 -19.19
C THR A 470 2.34 36.75 -18.96
N PHE A 471 3.43 36.67 -19.74
CA PHE A 471 4.32 37.81 -19.87
C PHE A 471 3.50 38.94 -20.58
N PRO A 472 3.54 40.17 -20.05
CA PRO A 472 2.88 41.31 -20.64
C PRO A 472 3.43 41.68 -22.02
#